data_e148b435beabb3f83249e345f67f27f6
#
_entry.id   e148b435beabb3f83249e345f67f27f6
#
_cell.length_a   1.000
_cell.length_b   1.000
_cell.length_c   1.000
_cell.angle_alpha   90.00
_cell.angle_beta   90.00
_cell.angle_gamma   90.00
#
_symmetry.space_group_name_H-M   'P 1'
#
loop_
_entity.id
_entity.type
_entity.pdbx_description
1 polymer ?
#
loop_
_entity_poly.entity_id
_entity_poly.type
_entity_poly.pdbx_seq_one_letter_code
_entity_poly.pdbx_strand_id
1 'polypeptide(L)'
;MLCCSHLFLNAATVVHIADPETWTYSELSQYKGQTIQFDVPFYVCNNYNGLTISPRRIFQPTNQALPLSAEYNSILSLNSQGTISLTNAGSNRRLGERLHNLTVKVNSNTSVSFISCDWQGNTRADLEHGPNMDAINMRGEHSLLVCCMNLEYYLVENLGGDMGASNYSEHQKQRAKVSKALAKINADLYGFVEIEQGQSALAEIASDLNKNTGRKFSYIDDG
;
A
#
# COMPACT_ATOMS: atom_id res chain seq x y z
N MET A 1 36.00 -13.03 43.03
CA MET A 1 34.67 -12.48 43.33
C MET A 1 34.11 -11.99 41.98
N LEU A 2 33.36 -12.85 41.27
CA LEU A 2 32.73 -12.50 40.01
C LEU A 2 31.39 -11.81 40.31
N CYS A 3 31.34 -10.51 39.99
CA CYS A 3 30.11 -9.75 40.10
C CYS A 3 29.24 -10.10 38.88
N CYS A 4 28.26 -10.97 39.09
CA CYS A 4 27.28 -11.32 38.08
C CYS A 4 26.24 -10.20 38.05
N SER A 5 26.44 -9.20 37.17
CA SER A 5 25.45 -8.18 36.88
C SER A 5 24.28 -8.85 36.15
N HIS A 6 23.21 -9.16 36.89
CA HIS A 6 21.93 -9.55 36.31
C HIS A 6 21.39 -8.36 35.53
N LEU A 7 21.52 -8.41 34.21
CA LEU A 7 20.68 -7.58 33.36
C LEU A 7 19.23 -8.04 33.55
N PHE A 8 18.49 -7.31 34.39
CA PHE A 8 17.03 -7.38 34.36
C PHE A 8 16.59 -6.83 32.99
N LEU A 9 16.36 -7.72 32.03
CA LEU A 9 15.52 -7.37 30.88
C LEU A 9 14.15 -7.05 31.47
N ASN A 10 13.83 -5.76 31.62
CA ASN A 10 12.47 -5.37 31.95
C ASN A 10 11.58 -5.92 30.83
N ALA A 11 10.74 -6.87 31.18
CA ALA A 11 9.72 -7.38 30.26
C ALA A 11 8.89 -6.21 29.78
N ALA A 12 8.62 -6.15 28.47
CA ALA A 12 7.79 -5.10 27.91
C ALA A 12 6.39 -5.13 28.56
N THR A 13 5.86 -3.97 28.88
CA THR A 13 4.47 -3.85 29.35
C THR A 13 3.53 -4.22 28.21
N VAL A 14 2.67 -5.22 28.40
CA VAL A 14 1.66 -5.58 27.41
C VAL A 14 0.53 -4.55 27.45
N VAL A 15 0.24 -3.95 26.31
CA VAL A 15 -0.83 -2.97 26.11
C VAL A 15 -1.98 -3.66 25.42
N HIS A 16 -3.12 -3.71 26.09
CA HIS A 16 -4.35 -4.25 25.56
C HIS A 16 -5.13 -3.19 24.79
N ILE A 17 -5.43 -3.47 23.52
CA ILE A 17 -6.31 -2.64 22.67
C ILE A 17 -7.67 -3.33 22.58
N ALA A 18 -8.64 -2.82 23.33
CA ALA A 18 -9.97 -3.41 23.43
C ALA A 18 -10.74 -3.39 22.12
N ASP A 19 -10.60 -2.30 21.35
CA ASP A 19 -11.25 -2.14 20.05
C ASP A 19 -10.30 -1.46 19.04
N PRO A 20 -9.67 -2.23 18.14
CA PRO A 20 -8.79 -1.68 17.11
C PRO A 20 -9.48 -0.66 16.19
N GLU A 21 -10.79 -0.75 15.95
CA GLU A 21 -11.51 0.10 15.01
C GLU A 21 -11.66 1.55 15.53
N THR A 22 -11.77 1.71 16.85
CA THR A 22 -11.91 3.03 17.48
C THR A 22 -10.66 3.52 18.19
N TRP A 23 -9.60 2.70 18.25
CA TRP A 23 -8.35 3.04 18.91
C TRP A 23 -7.72 4.32 18.38
N THR A 24 -7.16 5.14 19.28
CA THR A 24 -6.44 6.35 18.95
C THR A 24 -5.07 6.42 19.62
N TYR A 25 -4.14 7.10 18.99
CA TYR A 25 -2.78 7.27 19.50
C TYR A 25 -2.71 8.03 20.84
N SER A 26 -3.74 8.74 21.22
CA SER A 26 -3.80 9.45 22.52
C SER A 26 -3.56 8.53 23.72
N GLU A 27 -3.93 7.24 23.59
CA GLU A 27 -3.73 6.23 24.61
C GLU A 27 -2.25 5.94 24.88
N LEU A 28 -1.35 6.26 23.95
CA LEU A 28 0.09 6.06 24.10
C LEU A 28 0.76 7.08 25.04
N SER A 29 0.13 8.19 25.31
CA SER A 29 0.70 9.29 26.12
C SER A 29 1.18 8.82 27.49
N GLN A 30 0.46 7.88 28.11
CA GLN A 30 0.78 7.30 29.43
C GLN A 30 2.02 6.41 29.43
N TYR A 31 2.42 5.91 28.25
CA TYR A 31 3.58 5.01 28.08
C TYR A 31 4.84 5.72 27.55
N LYS A 32 4.83 7.04 27.48
CA LYS A 32 5.97 7.79 26.93
C LYS A 32 7.29 7.40 27.62
N GLY A 33 8.30 7.05 26.83
CA GLY A 33 9.62 6.59 27.27
C GLY A 33 9.70 5.11 27.67
N GLN A 34 8.57 4.40 27.75
CA GLN A 34 8.51 2.99 28.12
C GLN A 34 8.64 2.08 26.89
N THR A 35 9.03 0.84 27.14
CA THR A 35 8.96 -0.26 26.17
C THR A 35 7.66 -1.01 26.41
N ILE A 36 6.84 -1.12 25.35
CA ILE A 36 5.54 -1.79 25.38
C ILE A 36 5.46 -2.84 24.28
N GLN A 37 4.59 -3.81 24.48
CA GLN A 37 4.17 -4.78 23.45
C GLN A 37 2.66 -4.70 23.27
N PHE A 38 2.20 -4.62 22.03
CA PHE A 38 0.78 -4.67 21.74
C PHE A 38 0.27 -6.10 21.63
N ASP A 39 -0.93 -6.35 22.15
CA ASP A 39 -1.59 -7.66 22.11
C ASP A 39 -2.40 -7.89 20.84
N VAL A 40 -2.57 -6.85 20.00
CA VAL A 40 -3.21 -6.93 18.68
C VAL A 40 -2.20 -6.70 17.56
N PRO A 41 -2.45 -7.24 16.35
CA PRO A 41 -1.60 -6.94 15.20
C PRO A 41 -1.77 -5.49 14.75
N PHE A 42 -0.67 -4.89 14.25
CA PHE A 42 -0.69 -3.64 13.54
C PHE A 42 -0.51 -3.88 12.04
N TYR A 43 -0.99 -2.95 11.22
CA TYR A 43 -0.89 -2.98 9.77
C TYR A 43 -0.06 -1.81 9.27
N VAL A 44 0.76 -2.03 8.25
CA VAL A 44 1.44 -0.95 7.53
C VAL A 44 0.39 -0.19 6.71
N CYS A 45 0.22 1.09 7.02
CA CYS A 45 -0.77 1.98 6.38
C CYS A 45 -0.13 2.94 5.38
N ASN A 46 1.15 3.29 5.59
CA ASN A 46 1.94 4.13 4.70
C ASN A 46 3.40 3.71 4.78
N ASN A 47 4.10 3.72 3.64
CA ASN A 47 5.53 3.44 3.51
C ASN A 47 6.29 4.52 2.73
N TYR A 48 5.64 5.64 2.46
CA TYR A 48 6.26 6.81 1.83
C TYR A 48 6.84 7.74 2.89
N ASN A 49 8.12 8.06 2.81
CA ASN A 49 8.87 8.85 3.80
C ASN A 49 8.82 8.30 5.24
N GLY A 50 8.84 6.98 5.39
CA GLY A 50 8.77 6.29 6.67
C GLY A 50 7.55 5.37 6.78
N LEU A 51 7.52 4.58 7.84
CA LEU A 51 6.39 3.70 8.08
C LEU A 51 5.35 4.35 8.99
N THR A 52 4.10 4.28 8.59
CA THR A 52 2.93 4.57 9.44
C THR A 52 2.15 3.28 9.63
N ILE A 53 1.78 3.00 10.86
CA ILE A 53 1.06 1.78 11.25
C ILE A 53 -0.21 2.09 12.01
N SER A 54 -1.16 1.15 12.01
CA SER A 54 -2.42 1.22 12.73
C SER A 54 -2.87 -0.17 13.18
N PRO A 55 -3.60 -0.32 14.29
CA PRO A 55 -4.17 -1.60 14.69
C PRO A 55 -5.34 -2.05 13.80
N ARG A 56 -5.81 -1.20 12.89
CA ARG A 56 -6.81 -1.50 11.88
C ARG A 56 -6.30 -1.19 10.48
N ARG A 57 -6.97 -1.71 9.46
CA ARG A 57 -6.71 -1.33 8.07
C ARG A 57 -7.25 0.07 7.81
N ILE A 58 -6.42 0.92 7.23
CA ILE A 58 -6.79 2.29 6.85
C ILE A 58 -7.13 2.31 5.37
N PHE A 59 -8.31 2.80 5.04
CA PHE A 59 -8.76 3.02 3.66
C PHE A 59 -8.90 4.51 3.39
N GLN A 60 -8.72 4.89 2.12
CA GLN A 60 -8.96 6.27 1.69
C GLN A 60 -10.42 6.65 1.97
N PRO A 61 -10.71 7.79 2.63
CA PRO A 61 -12.07 8.20 2.92
C PRO A 61 -12.96 8.31 1.68
N THR A 62 -12.40 8.68 0.53
CA THR A 62 -13.11 8.75 -0.77
C THR A 62 -13.63 7.41 -1.28
N ASN A 63 -13.10 6.27 -0.76
CA ASN A 63 -13.61 4.95 -1.08
C ASN A 63 -14.80 4.54 -0.21
N GLN A 64 -15.16 5.34 0.79
CA GLN A 64 -16.16 5.00 1.79
C GLN A 64 -17.29 6.03 1.86
N ALA A 65 -17.01 7.30 1.57
CA ALA A 65 -17.96 8.39 1.68
C ALA A 65 -17.73 9.46 0.60
N LEU A 66 -18.76 10.25 0.32
CA LEU A 66 -18.67 11.37 -0.60
C LEU A 66 -17.70 12.43 -0.07
N PRO A 67 -16.76 12.93 -0.90
CA PRO A 67 -15.84 13.99 -0.52
C PRO A 67 -16.56 15.17 0.13
N LEU A 68 -15.99 15.72 1.20
CA LEU A 68 -16.48 16.86 1.97
C LEU A 68 -17.78 16.59 2.75
N SER A 69 -18.35 15.40 2.73
CA SER A 69 -19.47 15.04 3.61
C SER A 69 -19.05 14.98 5.09
N ALA A 70 -20.02 15.03 6.00
CA ALA A 70 -19.75 14.84 7.43
C ALA A 70 -19.14 13.46 7.71
N GLU A 71 -19.60 12.42 7.00
CA GLU A 71 -19.08 11.07 7.10
C GLU A 71 -17.62 10.99 6.62
N TYR A 72 -17.29 11.60 5.46
CA TYR A 72 -15.93 11.72 4.96
C TYR A 72 -14.99 12.36 6.00
N ASN A 73 -15.40 13.49 6.59
CA ASN A 73 -14.61 14.20 7.58
C ASN A 73 -14.43 13.37 8.87
N SER A 74 -15.44 12.62 9.27
CA SER A 74 -15.37 11.72 10.42
C SER A 74 -14.36 10.59 10.18
N ILE A 75 -14.41 9.94 9.01
CA ILE A 75 -13.46 8.88 8.62
C ILE A 75 -12.03 9.44 8.54
N LEU A 76 -11.86 10.62 7.93
CA LEU A 76 -10.55 11.27 7.83
C LEU A 76 -9.95 11.55 9.21
N SER A 77 -10.75 12.08 10.14
CA SER A 77 -10.35 12.35 11.52
C SER A 77 -9.98 11.07 12.26
N LEU A 78 -10.79 10.04 12.15
CA LEU A 78 -10.55 8.73 12.78
C LEU A 78 -9.27 8.09 12.23
N ASN A 79 -9.06 8.13 10.92
CA ASN A 79 -7.84 7.62 10.29
C ASN A 79 -6.60 8.35 10.79
N SER A 80 -6.65 9.68 10.85
CA SER A 80 -5.56 10.51 11.36
C SER A 80 -5.20 10.17 12.82
N GLN A 81 -6.20 9.99 13.67
CA GLN A 81 -6.00 9.68 15.09
C GLN A 81 -5.63 8.22 15.35
N GLY A 82 -5.94 7.32 14.44
CA GLY A 82 -5.69 5.88 14.55
C GLY A 82 -4.34 5.42 13.99
N THR A 83 -3.47 6.32 13.57
CA THR A 83 -2.17 6.00 12.97
C THR A 83 -1.01 6.55 13.77
N ILE A 84 0.10 5.80 13.81
CA ILE A 84 1.35 6.22 14.46
C ILE A 84 2.54 5.99 13.54
N SER A 85 3.57 6.81 13.69
CA SER A 85 4.83 6.67 12.97
C SER A 85 5.69 5.58 13.63
N LEU A 86 6.17 4.61 12.85
CA LEU A 86 7.10 3.57 13.29
C LEU A 86 8.50 3.88 12.76
N THR A 87 9.38 4.32 13.64
CA THR A 87 10.78 4.62 13.32
C THR A 87 11.68 3.39 13.50
N ASN A 88 12.82 3.36 12.84
CA ASN A 88 13.85 2.31 12.94
C ASN A 88 13.41 0.90 12.45
N ALA A 89 12.32 0.80 11.70
CA ALA A 89 11.82 -0.50 11.18
C ALA A 89 12.26 -0.77 9.72
N GLY A 90 13.05 0.12 9.11
CA GLY A 90 13.33 0.09 7.67
C GLY A 90 12.12 0.55 6.85
N SER A 91 12.35 0.95 5.60
CA SER A 91 11.30 1.49 4.72
C SER A 91 10.78 0.48 3.68
N ASN A 92 11.43 -0.67 3.53
CA ASN A 92 11.10 -1.63 2.46
C ASN A 92 9.96 -2.59 2.90
N ARG A 93 8.79 -2.00 3.17
CA ARG A 93 7.60 -2.73 3.59
C ARG A 93 6.42 -2.42 2.67
N ARG A 94 5.49 -3.37 2.54
CA ARG A 94 4.29 -3.20 1.71
C ARG A 94 3.10 -2.76 2.56
N LEU A 95 2.22 -1.98 1.96
CA LEU A 95 0.94 -1.64 2.57
C LEU A 95 0.17 -2.93 2.91
N GLY A 96 -0.44 -2.96 4.10
CA GLY A 96 -1.21 -4.09 4.60
C GLY A 96 -0.40 -5.24 5.20
N GLU A 97 0.95 -5.20 5.20
CA GLU A 97 1.74 -6.14 6.01
C GLU A 97 1.37 -6.02 7.47
N ARG A 98 1.41 -7.15 8.18
CA ARG A 98 1.01 -7.25 9.59
C ARG A 98 2.22 -7.39 10.49
N LEU A 99 2.16 -6.72 11.62
CA LEU A 99 3.16 -6.76 12.69
C LEU A 99 2.50 -7.40 13.91
N HIS A 100 2.70 -8.70 14.10
CA HIS A 100 2.24 -9.41 15.29
C HIS A 100 3.27 -9.27 16.43
N ASN A 101 2.82 -9.31 17.67
CA ASN A 101 3.67 -9.19 18.85
C ASN A 101 4.58 -7.95 18.80
N LEU A 102 4.05 -6.85 18.28
CA LEU A 102 4.81 -5.63 18.04
C LEU A 102 5.30 -5.03 19.35
N THR A 103 6.62 -5.04 19.53
CA THR A 103 7.30 -4.41 20.66
C THR A 103 7.98 -3.15 20.22
N VAL A 104 7.73 -2.06 20.93
CA VAL A 104 8.21 -0.72 20.60
C VAL A 104 8.62 0.06 21.84
N LYS A 105 9.48 1.08 21.63
CA LYS A 105 9.67 2.15 22.61
C LYS A 105 8.80 3.34 22.22
N VAL A 106 8.00 3.83 23.15
CA VAL A 106 7.12 4.99 22.91
C VAL A 106 7.93 6.27 22.99
N ASN A 107 8.06 7.00 21.88
CA ASN A 107 8.76 8.29 21.81
C ASN A 107 7.81 9.44 22.14
N SER A 108 6.61 9.41 21.57
CA SER A 108 5.50 10.34 21.78
C SER A 108 4.18 9.61 21.56
N ASN A 109 3.05 10.31 21.71
CA ASN A 109 1.76 9.73 21.38
C ASN A 109 1.57 9.39 19.90
N THR A 110 2.33 10.03 18.99
CA THR A 110 2.24 9.80 17.53
C THR A 110 3.41 9.05 16.94
N SER A 111 4.43 8.68 17.75
CA SER A 111 5.66 8.06 17.25
C SER A 111 6.21 7.02 18.21
N VAL A 112 6.58 5.87 17.66
CA VAL A 112 7.21 4.77 18.36
C VAL A 112 8.45 4.28 17.61
N SER A 113 9.46 3.81 18.37
CA SER A 113 10.64 3.16 17.80
C SER A 113 10.48 1.66 17.81
N PHE A 114 10.69 1.05 16.66
CA PHE A 114 10.65 -0.41 16.48
C PHE A 114 11.73 -1.10 17.32
N ILE A 115 11.36 -2.20 17.97
CA ILE A 115 12.27 -3.10 18.67
C ILE A 115 12.18 -4.49 18.02
N SER A 116 10.99 -5.09 17.99
CA SER A 116 10.77 -6.41 17.39
C SER A 116 9.32 -6.63 17.04
N CYS A 117 9.06 -7.51 16.10
CA CYS A 117 7.73 -8.08 15.83
C CYS A 117 7.86 -9.36 15.01
N ASP A 118 6.78 -10.11 14.90
CA ASP A 118 6.63 -11.18 13.94
C ASP A 118 5.98 -10.57 12.68
N TRP A 119 6.81 -10.32 11.65
CA TRP A 119 6.34 -9.82 10.38
C TRP A 119 5.55 -10.87 9.62
N GLN A 120 4.34 -10.56 9.26
CA GLN A 120 3.56 -11.36 8.35
C GLN A 120 3.26 -10.54 7.09
N GLY A 121 3.86 -10.93 5.98
CA GLY A 121 3.54 -10.38 4.67
C GLY A 121 2.08 -10.66 4.30
N ASN A 122 1.55 -9.91 3.35
CA ASN A 122 0.28 -10.25 2.75
C ASN A 122 0.39 -11.64 2.12
N THR A 123 -0.46 -12.56 2.53
CA THR A 123 -0.56 -13.85 1.89
C THR A 123 -1.06 -13.66 0.45
N ARG A 124 -0.84 -14.65 -0.41
CA ARG A 124 -1.40 -14.63 -1.77
C ARG A 124 -2.92 -14.47 -1.74
N ALA A 125 -3.58 -15.07 -0.76
CA ALA A 125 -5.02 -14.90 -0.53
C ALA A 125 -5.40 -13.45 -0.18
N ASP A 126 -4.61 -12.75 0.65
CA ASP A 126 -4.84 -11.33 0.97
C ASP A 126 -4.68 -10.43 -0.27
N LEU A 127 -3.80 -10.80 -1.20
CA LEU A 127 -3.61 -10.09 -2.47
C LEU A 127 -4.70 -10.44 -3.50
N GLU A 128 -5.27 -11.63 -3.40
CA GLU A 128 -6.38 -12.08 -4.26
C GLU A 128 -7.72 -11.49 -3.82
N HIS A 129 -7.86 -11.09 -2.57
CA HIS A 129 -8.99 -10.31 -2.04
C HIS A 129 -8.81 -8.79 -2.18
N GLY A 130 -7.96 -8.34 -3.10
CA GLY A 130 -7.99 -6.98 -3.62
C GLY A 130 -9.39 -6.64 -4.17
N PRO A 131 -9.62 -5.40 -4.63
CA PRO A 131 -10.94 -5.01 -5.15
C PRO A 131 -11.47 -6.11 -6.04
N ASN A 132 -12.71 -6.52 -5.78
CA ASN A 132 -13.32 -7.67 -6.44
C ASN A 132 -13.30 -7.49 -7.95
N MET A 133 -12.26 -8.04 -8.59
CA MET A 133 -12.09 -8.01 -10.03
C MET A 133 -13.18 -8.82 -10.75
N ASP A 134 -13.95 -9.65 -10.01
CA ASP A 134 -15.08 -10.37 -10.55
C ASP A 134 -16.25 -9.43 -10.90
N ALA A 135 -16.29 -8.24 -10.27
CA ALA A 135 -17.23 -7.18 -10.66
C ALA A 135 -16.97 -6.64 -12.08
N ILE A 136 -15.77 -6.82 -12.62
CA ILE A 136 -15.41 -6.43 -13.99
C ILE A 136 -15.97 -7.42 -15.02
N ASN A 137 -16.38 -8.61 -14.60
CA ASN A 137 -17.03 -9.60 -15.48
C ASN A 137 -18.52 -9.33 -15.73
N MET A 138 -19.05 -8.16 -15.38
CA MET A 138 -20.40 -7.74 -15.74
C MET A 138 -20.51 -7.33 -17.21
N ARG A 139 -19.94 -8.10 -18.12
CA ARG A 139 -20.18 -7.92 -19.55
C ARG A 139 -21.53 -8.52 -19.91
N GLY A 140 -22.52 -7.66 -20.13
CA GLY A 140 -23.71 -8.04 -20.90
C GLY A 140 -23.32 -8.30 -22.37
N GLU A 141 -24.18 -8.93 -23.10
CA GLU A 141 -23.97 -9.37 -24.51
C GLU A 141 -23.58 -8.21 -25.47
N HIS A 142 -23.84 -6.95 -25.08
CA HIS A 142 -23.56 -5.74 -25.87
C HIS A 142 -22.85 -4.64 -25.07
N SER A 143 -22.07 -4.99 -24.04
CA SER A 143 -21.39 -4.01 -23.21
C SER A 143 -20.00 -3.70 -23.75
N LEU A 144 -19.63 -2.41 -23.75
CA LEU A 144 -18.29 -1.92 -23.99
C LEU A 144 -17.60 -1.66 -22.63
N LEU A 145 -16.49 -2.33 -22.37
CA LEU A 145 -15.67 -2.09 -21.19
C LEU A 145 -14.54 -1.09 -21.51
N VAL A 146 -14.59 0.07 -20.86
CA VAL A 146 -13.57 1.12 -20.99
C VAL A 146 -12.75 1.17 -19.72
N CYS A 147 -11.43 1.16 -19.85
CA CYS A 147 -10.48 1.31 -18.75
C CYS A 147 -9.69 2.63 -18.93
N CYS A 148 -9.73 3.50 -17.92
CA CYS A 148 -8.85 4.66 -17.84
C CYS A 148 -7.89 4.47 -16.67
N MET A 149 -6.59 4.65 -16.91
CA MET A 149 -5.57 4.40 -15.88
C MET A 149 -4.43 5.41 -15.98
N ASN A 150 -4.01 5.93 -14.83
CA ASN A 150 -2.73 6.60 -14.66
C ASN A 150 -1.64 5.53 -14.52
N LEU A 151 -0.59 5.58 -15.33
CA LEU A 151 0.50 4.61 -15.35
C LEU A 151 1.75 5.07 -14.58
N GLU A 152 1.68 6.22 -13.89
CA GLU A 152 2.76 6.75 -13.05
C GLU A 152 4.10 6.83 -13.82
N TYR A 153 4.12 7.61 -14.89
CA TYR A 153 5.29 7.80 -15.77
C TYR A 153 5.81 6.48 -16.36
N TYR A 154 4.96 5.85 -17.18
CA TYR A 154 5.36 4.69 -17.96
C TYR A 154 6.24 5.14 -19.15
N LEU A 155 7.55 5.13 -18.91
CA LEU A 155 8.58 5.58 -19.86
C LEU A 155 9.31 4.37 -20.42
N VAL A 156 9.61 4.38 -21.72
CA VAL A 156 10.32 3.32 -22.45
C VAL A 156 11.69 3.78 -22.93
N GLU A 157 11.75 4.99 -23.50
CA GLU A 157 12.97 5.58 -24.09
C GLU A 157 13.65 6.55 -23.11
N ASN A 158 12.88 7.33 -22.36
CA ASN A 158 13.39 8.35 -21.44
C ASN A 158 13.55 7.84 -20.00
N LEU A 159 14.29 6.76 -19.81
CA LEU A 159 14.57 6.18 -18.52
C LEU A 159 15.65 6.97 -17.75
N GLY A 160 15.61 6.92 -16.42
CA GLY A 160 16.65 7.49 -15.56
C GLY A 160 16.50 8.97 -15.24
N GLY A 161 15.35 9.58 -15.57
CA GLY A 161 14.99 10.92 -15.11
C GLY A 161 14.49 10.95 -13.67
N ASP A 162 13.96 12.09 -13.25
CA ASP A 162 13.39 12.29 -11.90
C ASP A 162 12.10 11.50 -11.70
N MET A 163 11.46 11.07 -12.76
CA MET A 163 10.17 10.38 -12.76
C MET A 163 10.25 9.06 -13.54
N GLY A 164 9.38 8.11 -13.19
CA GLY A 164 9.32 6.80 -13.84
C GLY A 164 10.45 5.85 -13.42
N ALA A 165 10.69 4.85 -14.24
CA ALA A 165 11.72 3.85 -13.99
C ALA A 165 13.13 4.42 -14.19
N SER A 166 14.03 4.19 -13.22
CA SER A 166 15.39 4.72 -13.24
C SER A 166 16.30 4.00 -14.26
N ASN A 167 15.89 2.82 -14.73
CA ASN A 167 16.66 2.00 -15.66
C ASN A 167 15.78 0.92 -16.29
N TYR A 168 16.33 0.23 -17.29
CA TYR A 168 15.63 -0.83 -18.01
C TYR A 168 15.13 -1.98 -17.12
N SER A 169 15.89 -2.38 -16.10
CA SER A 169 15.46 -3.46 -15.18
C SER A 169 14.22 -3.06 -14.37
N GLU A 170 14.13 -1.80 -13.93
CA GLU A 170 12.95 -1.28 -13.24
C GLU A 170 11.78 -1.12 -14.20
N HIS A 171 12.02 -0.62 -15.42
CA HIS A 171 10.99 -0.57 -16.45
C HIS A 171 10.40 -1.95 -16.72
N GLN A 172 11.21 -3.00 -16.87
CA GLN A 172 10.71 -4.36 -17.08
C GLN A 172 9.84 -4.87 -15.92
N LYS A 173 10.12 -4.47 -14.68
CA LYS A 173 9.26 -4.78 -13.52
C LYS A 173 7.94 -4.01 -13.58
N GLN A 174 7.97 -2.73 -13.95
CA GLN A 174 6.77 -1.91 -14.15
C GLN A 174 5.92 -2.50 -15.29
N ARG A 175 6.52 -2.75 -16.45
CA ARG A 175 5.89 -3.39 -17.61
C ARG A 175 5.19 -4.70 -17.25
N ALA A 176 5.86 -5.60 -16.53
CA ALA A 176 5.28 -6.88 -16.14
C ALA A 176 4.04 -6.72 -15.25
N LYS A 177 4.02 -5.72 -14.36
CA LYS A 177 2.86 -5.44 -13.51
C LYS A 177 1.71 -4.83 -14.31
N VAL A 178 2.00 -3.80 -15.11
CA VAL A 178 1.02 -3.11 -15.95
C VAL A 178 0.38 -4.09 -16.92
N SER A 179 1.19 -4.82 -17.68
CA SER A 179 0.75 -5.81 -18.65
C SER A 179 -0.18 -6.87 -18.03
N LYS A 180 0.19 -7.40 -16.86
CA LYS A 180 -0.65 -8.37 -16.14
C LYS A 180 -1.97 -7.76 -15.66
N ALA A 181 -1.95 -6.53 -15.14
CA ALA A 181 -3.15 -5.84 -14.66
C ALA A 181 -4.11 -5.56 -15.81
N LEU A 182 -3.61 -4.98 -16.91
CA LEU A 182 -4.42 -4.67 -18.10
C LEU A 182 -5.03 -5.93 -18.71
N ALA A 183 -4.25 -7.00 -18.84
CA ALA A 183 -4.75 -8.28 -19.35
C ALA A 183 -5.84 -8.88 -18.45
N LYS A 184 -5.73 -8.72 -17.13
CA LYS A 184 -6.75 -9.18 -16.18
C LYS A 184 -8.04 -8.35 -16.29
N ILE A 185 -7.94 -7.03 -16.48
CA ILE A 185 -9.08 -6.14 -16.74
C ILE A 185 -9.77 -6.52 -18.06
N ASN A 186 -8.98 -6.82 -19.08
CA ASN A 186 -9.44 -7.24 -20.41
C ASN A 186 -10.49 -6.32 -21.02
N ALA A 187 -10.28 -4.98 -20.93
CA ALA A 187 -11.17 -3.97 -21.47
C ALA A 187 -11.18 -3.98 -23.01
N ASP A 188 -12.17 -3.32 -23.61
CA ASP A 188 -12.27 -3.14 -25.06
C ASP A 188 -11.53 -1.89 -25.51
N LEU A 189 -11.51 -0.86 -24.66
CA LEU A 189 -10.82 0.41 -24.87
C LEU A 189 -10.01 0.76 -23.64
N TYR A 190 -8.79 1.23 -23.85
CA TYR A 190 -7.91 1.73 -22.81
C TYR A 190 -7.54 3.17 -23.07
N GLY A 191 -7.65 4.04 -22.06
CA GLY A 191 -7.10 5.39 -22.02
C GLY A 191 -6.02 5.46 -20.95
N PHE A 192 -4.89 6.05 -21.26
CA PHE A 192 -3.77 6.18 -20.34
C PHE A 192 -3.38 7.63 -20.12
N VAL A 193 -2.96 7.95 -18.90
CA VAL A 193 -2.29 9.20 -18.55
C VAL A 193 -0.95 8.89 -17.91
N GLU A 194 -0.04 9.84 -17.93
CA GLU A 194 1.35 9.68 -17.48
C GLU A 194 2.05 8.52 -18.21
N ILE A 195 1.88 8.46 -19.50
CA ILE A 195 2.59 7.58 -20.42
C ILE A 195 3.57 8.42 -21.26
N GLU A 196 4.68 7.83 -21.67
CA GLU A 196 5.64 8.49 -22.55
C GLU A 196 4.95 8.91 -23.87
N GLN A 197 5.20 10.14 -24.28
CA GLN A 197 4.73 10.67 -25.56
C GLN A 197 5.37 9.90 -26.72
N GLY A 198 4.61 9.68 -27.79
CA GLY A 198 5.04 8.94 -28.96
C GLY A 198 4.62 7.48 -28.94
N GLN A 199 5.11 6.72 -29.91
CA GLN A 199 4.59 5.41 -30.23
C GLN A 199 5.16 4.28 -29.36
N SER A 200 6.37 4.43 -28.79
CA SER A 200 7.11 3.33 -28.17
C SER A 200 6.35 2.70 -27.00
N ALA A 201 5.85 3.50 -26.08
CA ALA A 201 5.12 3.00 -24.92
C ALA A 201 3.75 2.39 -25.30
N LEU A 202 3.03 3.03 -26.23
CA LEU A 202 1.74 2.54 -26.74
C LEU A 202 1.92 1.22 -27.51
N ALA A 203 2.95 1.11 -28.33
CA ALA A 203 3.27 -0.11 -29.08
C ALA A 203 3.62 -1.26 -28.15
N GLU A 204 4.40 -0.99 -27.11
CA GLU A 204 4.77 -1.99 -26.11
C GLU A 204 3.54 -2.51 -25.35
N ILE A 205 2.66 -1.62 -24.89
CA ILE A 205 1.43 -2.00 -24.17
C ILE A 205 0.49 -2.77 -25.11
N ALA A 206 0.28 -2.33 -26.34
CA ALA A 206 -0.57 -3.02 -27.30
C ALA A 206 -0.03 -4.43 -27.62
N SER A 207 1.29 -4.57 -27.79
CA SER A 207 1.95 -5.85 -28.01
C SER A 207 1.74 -6.80 -26.82
N ASP A 208 1.91 -6.31 -25.59
CA ASP A 208 1.71 -7.09 -24.38
C ASP A 208 0.25 -7.50 -24.19
N LEU A 209 -0.71 -6.61 -24.43
CA LEU A 209 -2.13 -6.93 -24.42
C LEU A 209 -2.48 -8.00 -25.45
N ASN A 210 -1.99 -7.88 -26.68
CA ASN A 210 -2.22 -8.86 -27.74
C ASN A 210 -1.71 -10.25 -27.33
N LYS A 211 -0.49 -10.30 -26.79
CA LYS A 211 0.14 -11.51 -26.32
C LYS A 211 -0.62 -12.16 -25.14
N ASN A 212 -1.05 -11.37 -24.17
CA ASN A 212 -1.58 -11.89 -22.92
C ASN A 212 -3.07 -12.18 -22.97
N THR A 213 -3.82 -11.55 -23.88
CA THR A 213 -5.28 -11.74 -24.02
C THR A 213 -5.69 -12.56 -25.23
N GLY A 214 -4.80 -12.71 -26.21
CA GLY A 214 -5.13 -13.31 -27.53
C GLY A 214 -6.01 -12.42 -28.41
N ARG A 215 -6.32 -11.19 -27.98
CA ARG A 215 -7.10 -10.20 -28.74
C ARG A 215 -6.18 -9.37 -29.65
N LYS A 216 -6.77 -8.57 -30.52
CA LYS A 216 -6.07 -7.63 -31.40
C LYS A 216 -6.33 -6.20 -30.94
N PHE A 217 -5.38 -5.61 -30.22
CA PHE A 217 -5.37 -4.20 -29.88
C PHE A 217 -4.48 -3.43 -30.86
N SER A 218 -4.93 -2.24 -31.23
CA SER A 218 -4.16 -1.21 -31.90
C SER A 218 -4.17 0.03 -31.04
N TYR A 219 -3.28 0.97 -31.28
CA TYR A 219 -3.22 2.23 -30.55
C TYR A 219 -3.41 3.41 -31.49
N ILE A 220 -3.84 4.52 -30.90
CA ILE A 220 -3.93 5.83 -31.55
C ILE A 220 -2.85 6.67 -30.91
N ASP A 221 -1.99 7.22 -31.74
CA ASP A 221 -0.98 8.20 -31.36
C ASP A 221 -1.46 9.56 -31.86
N ASP A 222 -1.58 10.50 -30.97
CA ASP A 222 -2.05 11.86 -31.28
C ASP A 222 -0.89 12.86 -31.50
N GLY A 223 0.35 12.36 -31.53
CA GLY A 223 1.57 13.13 -31.85
C GLY A 223 2.38 13.53 -30.64
#